data_3b902ef8c144ab2ed87bc2959b01e132
#
_entry.id   3b902ef8c144ab2ed87bc2959b01e132
#
_cell.length_a   1.000
_cell.length_b   1.000
_cell.length_c   1.000
_cell.angle_alpha   90.00
_cell.angle_beta   90.00
_cell.angle_gamma   90.00
#
_symmetry.space_group_name_H-M   'P 1'
#
loop_
_entity.id
_entity.type
_entity.pdbx_description
1 polymer ?
#
loop_
_entity_poly.entity_id
_entity_poly.type
_entity_poly.pdbx_seq_one_letter_code
_entity_poly.pdbx_strand_id
1 'polypeptide(L)'
;SEEKVNFLSDIVEKPNYNDAPSNLAVVGRYIFKDSIFKFIDNENPGKNNEIQITDAIQKDIENFVGYEFDGKRFDCGSKIGYLKANLEFGLKDNTLKDEFTEYLKGKKNL
;
A
#
# COMPACT_ATOMS: atom_id res chain seq x y z
N SER A 1 9.13 12.13 16.17
CA SER A 1 8.08 11.91 15.16
C SER A 1 7.04 10.90 15.65
N GLU A 2 6.48 11.15 16.83
CA GLU A 2 5.40 10.32 17.42
C GLU A 2 4.09 10.42 16.63
N GLU A 3 3.93 11.45 15.82
CA GLU A 3 2.71 11.75 15.04
C GLU A 3 2.43 10.80 13.84
N LYS A 4 3.36 9.92 13.49
CA LYS A 4 3.22 9.00 12.34
C LYS A 4 2.87 7.56 12.71
N VAL A 5 2.79 7.27 14.00
CA VAL A 5 2.46 5.93 14.50
C VAL A 5 1.03 5.94 15.03
N ASN A 6 0.21 5.08 14.46
CA ASN A 6 -1.19 4.90 14.84
C ASN A 6 -1.39 3.53 15.47
N PHE A 7 -2.00 3.50 16.65
CA PHE A 7 -2.51 2.25 17.21
C PHE A 7 -3.72 1.80 16.42
N LEU A 8 -3.74 0.53 16.04
CA LEU A 8 -4.81 -0.02 15.24
C LEU A 8 -5.91 -0.57 16.14
N SER A 9 -7.16 -0.28 15.79
CA SER A 9 -8.34 -0.89 16.42
C SER A 9 -9.04 -1.87 15.50
N ASP A 10 -8.80 -1.75 14.20
CA ASP A 10 -9.43 -2.58 13.19
C ASP A 10 -8.61 -2.57 11.90
N ILE A 11 -8.73 -3.65 11.09
CA ILE A 11 -8.19 -3.75 9.74
C ILE A 11 -9.16 -4.57 8.88
N VAL A 12 -9.59 -4.02 7.76
CA VAL A 12 -10.59 -4.64 6.88
C VAL A 12 -10.03 -4.80 5.47
N GLU A 13 -10.14 -6.02 4.92
CA GLU A 13 -9.69 -6.31 3.56
C GLU A 13 -10.69 -5.78 2.53
N LYS A 14 -10.25 -4.85 1.69
CA LYS A 14 -11.03 -4.27 0.57
C LYS A 14 -12.49 -3.97 0.95
N PRO A 15 -12.75 -3.10 1.93
CA PRO A 15 -14.10 -2.72 2.29
C PRO A 15 -14.76 -1.94 1.15
N ASN A 16 -16.10 -1.94 1.12
CA ASN A 16 -16.80 -0.95 0.32
C ASN A 16 -16.53 0.45 0.88
N TYR A 17 -16.73 1.47 0.07
CA TYR A 17 -16.45 2.86 0.47
C TYR A 17 -17.15 3.27 1.77
N ASN A 18 -18.42 2.86 1.94
CA ASN A 18 -19.21 3.20 3.12
C ASN A 18 -18.88 2.35 4.37
N ASP A 19 -18.19 1.23 4.18
CA ASP A 19 -17.84 0.27 5.24
C ASP A 19 -16.38 0.45 5.71
N ALA A 20 -15.64 1.37 5.07
CA ALA A 20 -14.26 1.63 5.42
C ALA A 20 -14.17 2.29 6.81
N PRO A 21 -13.40 1.72 7.77
CA PRO A 21 -13.32 2.24 9.14
C PRO A 21 -12.59 3.59 9.21
N SER A 22 -11.77 3.92 8.23
CA SER A 22 -11.02 5.18 8.15
C SER A 22 -10.57 5.50 6.72
N ASN A 23 -9.90 6.64 6.55
CA ASN A 23 -9.25 7.02 5.29
C ASN A 23 -7.80 6.49 5.17
N LEU A 24 -7.31 5.75 6.16
CA LEU A 24 -5.99 5.16 6.12
C LEU A 24 -6.06 3.83 5.36
N ALA A 25 -5.16 3.63 4.42
CA ALA A 25 -5.11 2.42 3.61
C ALA A 25 -3.74 1.74 3.73
N VAL A 26 -3.75 0.43 3.91
CA VAL A 26 -2.53 -0.37 3.91
C VAL A 26 -1.94 -0.42 2.51
N VAL A 27 -0.62 -0.19 2.41
CA VAL A 27 0.10 -0.18 1.12
C VAL A 27 0.81 -1.50 0.82
N GLY A 28 0.49 -2.57 1.56
CA GLY A 28 1.08 -3.89 1.34
C GLY A 28 2.56 -3.98 1.75
N ARG A 29 2.96 -3.23 2.76
CA ARG A 29 4.29 -3.32 3.39
C ARG A 29 4.12 -3.60 4.86
N TYR A 30 4.67 -4.73 5.30
CA TYR A 30 4.50 -5.25 6.65
C TYR A 30 5.84 -5.64 7.25
N ILE A 31 5.96 -5.47 8.56
CA ILE A 31 7.03 -6.03 9.37
C ILE A 31 6.35 -6.88 10.43
N PHE A 32 6.56 -8.18 10.37
CA PHE A 32 5.94 -9.13 11.29
C PHE A 32 6.97 -9.71 12.24
N LYS A 33 6.50 -10.04 13.45
CA LYS A 33 7.17 -11.02 14.30
C LYS A 33 6.82 -12.43 13.80
N ASP A 34 7.65 -13.41 14.13
CA ASP A 34 7.41 -14.82 13.80
C ASP A 34 6.10 -15.38 14.37
N SER A 35 5.60 -14.77 15.47
CA SER A 35 4.30 -15.12 16.06
C SER A 35 3.13 -15.04 15.09
N ILE A 36 3.23 -14.25 14.00
CA ILE A 36 2.16 -14.13 12.99
C ILE A 36 1.79 -15.49 12.36
N PHE A 37 2.76 -16.40 12.21
CA PHE A 37 2.50 -17.72 11.63
C PHE A 37 1.50 -18.55 12.43
N LYS A 38 1.43 -18.36 13.77
CA LYS A 38 0.43 -19.03 14.62
C LYS A 38 -1.00 -18.64 14.27
N PHE A 39 -1.18 -17.40 13.80
CA PHE A 39 -2.48 -16.90 13.38
C PHE A 39 -2.80 -17.33 11.95
N ILE A 40 -1.81 -17.32 11.05
CA ILE A 40 -1.98 -17.78 9.65
C ILE A 40 -2.32 -19.27 9.59
N ASP A 41 -1.64 -20.12 10.34
CA ASP A 41 -1.83 -21.59 10.35
C ASP A 41 -3.23 -21.99 10.83
N ASN A 42 -3.90 -21.14 11.60
CA ASN A 42 -5.23 -21.38 12.13
C ASN A 42 -6.34 -20.63 11.35
N GLU A 43 -6.00 -20.01 10.21
CA GLU A 43 -6.98 -19.32 9.37
C GLU A 43 -7.78 -20.31 8.52
N ASN A 44 -9.09 -20.10 8.50
CA ASN A 44 -9.94 -20.69 7.48
C ASN A 44 -9.91 -19.78 6.24
N PRO A 45 -10.03 -20.33 5.03
CA PRO A 45 -10.17 -19.53 3.84
C PRO A 45 -11.33 -18.53 3.97
N GLY A 46 -11.00 -17.25 3.84
CA GLY A 46 -11.95 -16.15 3.90
C GLY A 46 -12.58 -15.83 2.55
N LYS A 47 -12.74 -14.55 2.26
CA LYS A 47 -13.28 -14.05 1.00
C LYS A 47 -12.47 -14.58 -0.18
N ASN A 48 -13.14 -15.09 -1.21
CA ASN A 48 -12.56 -15.73 -2.41
C ASN A 48 -11.82 -17.05 -2.16
N ASN A 49 -12.03 -17.73 -1.04
CA ASN A 49 -11.33 -18.97 -0.66
C ASN A 49 -9.80 -18.78 -0.52
N GLU A 50 -9.38 -17.58 -0.11
CA GLU A 50 -7.98 -17.23 0.15
C GLU A 50 -7.76 -16.97 1.64
N ILE A 51 -6.57 -17.30 2.14
CA ILE A 51 -6.14 -16.90 3.49
C ILE A 51 -5.65 -15.46 3.40
N GLN A 52 -6.33 -14.55 4.10
CA GLN A 52 -6.01 -13.13 4.09
C GLN A 52 -5.08 -12.78 5.25
N ILE A 53 -3.97 -12.11 4.96
CA ILE A 53 -3.04 -11.64 5.99
C ILE A 53 -3.71 -10.64 6.95
N THR A 54 -4.70 -9.89 6.46
CA THR A 54 -5.48 -8.95 7.25
C THR A 54 -6.27 -9.63 8.35
N ASP A 55 -6.78 -10.86 8.12
CA ASP A 55 -7.51 -11.65 9.13
C ASP A 55 -6.56 -12.10 10.25
N ALA A 56 -5.33 -12.50 9.90
CA ALA A 56 -4.31 -12.84 10.89
C ALA A 56 -3.87 -11.61 11.71
N ILE A 57 -3.71 -10.44 11.06
CA ILE A 57 -3.41 -9.19 11.75
C ILE A 57 -4.56 -8.81 12.70
N GLN A 58 -5.82 -8.95 12.25
CA GLN A 58 -6.98 -8.61 13.07
C GLN A 58 -7.04 -9.41 14.37
N LYS A 59 -6.61 -10.66 14.36
CA LYS A 59 -6.57 -11.51 15.56
C LYS A 59 -5.53 -11.10 16.61
N ASP A 60 -4.52 -10.38 16.17
CA ASP A 60 -3.41 -9.90 17.03
C ASP A 60 -3.27 -8.36 16.97
N ILE A 61 -4.38 -7.66 16.67
CA ILE A 61 -4.39 -6.23 16.30
C ILE A 61 -3.74 -5.34 17.36
N GLU A 62 -3.85 -5.67 18.63
CA GLU A 62 -3.27 -4.92 19.74
C GLU A 62 -1.74 -4.89 19.72
N ASN A 63 -1.10 -5.84 19.03
CA ASN A 63 0.35 -5.91 18.84
C ASN A 63 0.83 -5.23 17.55
N PHE A 64 -0.08 -4.61 16.81
CA PHE A 64 0.23 -3.91 15.57
C PHE A 64 0.07 -2.40 15.70
N VAL A 65 0.90 -1.70 14.95
CA VAL A 65 0.80 -0.27 14.75
C VAL A 65 0.85 0.04 13.26
N GLY A 66 0.12 1.05 12.84
CA GLY A 66 0.20 1.62 11.51
C GLY A 66 1.25 2.74 11.49
N TYR A 67 2.13 2.74 10.50
CA TYR A 67 3.06 3.84 10.28
C TYR A 67 2.67 4.61 9.02
N GLU A 68 2.34 5.88 9.16
CA GLU A 68 2.09 6.77 8.05
C GLU A 68 3.42 7.18 7.40
N PHE A 69 3.67 6.75 6.19
CA PHE A 69 4.90 7.08 5.48
C PHE A 69 4.73 8.31 4.57
N ASP A 70 5.79 9.08 4.42
CA ASP A 70 5.86 10.15 3.43
C ASP A 70 6.19 9.57 2.05
N GLY A 71 5.23 9.62 1.14
CA GLY A 71 5.47 9.11 -0.21
C GLY A 71 4.22 9.10 -1.08
N LYS A 72 4.44 8.86 -2.36
CA LYS A 72 3.36 8.60 -3.32
C LYS A 72 3.19 7.10 -3.52
N ARG A 73 1.97 6.63 -3.37
CA ARG A 73 1.59 5.28 -3.77
C ARG A 73 1.12 5.30 -5.23
N PHE A 74 1.60 4.35 -6.01
CA PHE A 74 1.11 4.09 -7.37
C PHE A 74 0.48 2.71 -7.44
N ASP A 75 -0.74 2.64 -7.95
CA ASP A 75 -1.41 1.38 -8.24
C ASP A 75 -1.02 0.91 -9.64
N CYS A 76 0.05 0.13 -9.73
CA CYS A 76 0.54 -0.40 -11.00
C CYS A 76 -0.35 -1.53 -11.57
N GLY A 77 -1.37 -1.97 -10.86
CA GLY A 77 -2.40 -2.89 -11.37
C GLY A 77 -3.33 -2.21 -12.39
N SER A 78 -3.43 -0.88 -12.36
CA SER A 78 -4.13 -0.11 -13.38
C SER A 78 -3.17 0.43 -14.44
N LYS A 79 -3.60 0.44 -15.72
CA LYS A 79 -2.78 0.96 -16.83
C LYS A 79 -2.33 2.40 -16.59
N ILE A 80 -3.23 3.25 -16.14
CA ILE A 80 -2.91 4.67 -15.84
C ILE A 80 -2.00 4.80 -14.62
N GLY A 81 -2.16 4.00 -13.60
CA GLY A 81 -1.29 3.98 -12.43
C GLY A 81 0.13 3.57 -12.79
N TYR A 82 0.29 2.55 -13.64
CA TYR A 82 1.57 2.13 -14.18
C TYR A 82 2.27 3.24 -14.97
N LEU A 83 1.55 3.92 -15.87
CA LEU A 83 2.11 5.06 -16.64
C LEU A 83 2.53 6.22 -15.73
N LYS A 84 1.72 6.55 -14.72
CA LYS A 84 2.06 7.58 -13.73
C LYS A 84 3.32 7.20 -12.94
N ALA A 85 3.45 5.94 -12.52
CA ALA A 85 4.62 5.46 -11.83
C ALA A 85 5.88 5.61 -12.70
N ASN A 86 5.84 5.14 -13.95
CA ASN A 86 6.98 5.28 -14.87
C ASN A 86 7.38 6.73 -15.07
N LEU A 87 6.42 7.62 -15.27
CA LEU A 87 6.69 9.06 -15.41
C LEU A 87 7.40 9.64 -14.17
N GLU A 88 6.86 9.39 -12.99
CA GLU A 88 7.40 9.94 -11.74
C GLU A 88 8.78 9.37 -11.42
N PHE A 89 9.02 8.08 -11.65
CA PHE A 89 10.33 7.47 -11.43
C PHE A 89 11.34 7.91 -12.49
N GLY A 90 10.96 8.00 -13.76
CA GLY A 90 11.83 8.48 -14.81
C GLY A 90 12.31 9.92 -14.59
N LEU A 91 11.42 10.81 -14.09
CA LEU A 91 11.78 12.19 -13.75
C LEU A 91 12.66 12.31 -12.48
N LYS A 92 12.69 11.28 -11.64
CA LYS A 92 13.53 11.25 -10.43
C LYS A 92 14.88 10.56 -10.64
N ASP A 93 14.99 9.74 -11.68
CA ASP A 93 16.22 9.01 -11.98
C ASP A 93 17.30 9.98 -12.51
N ASN A 94 18.44 10.02 -11.84
CA ASN A 94 19.53 10.95 -12.18
C ASN A 94 20.14 10.70 -13.57
N THR A 95 19.99 9.51 -14.13
CA THR A 95 20.53 9.14 -15.45
C THR A 95 19.56 9.42 -16.58
N LEU A 96 18.26 9.51 -16.29
CA LEU A 96 17.19 9.62 -17.29
C LEU A 96 16.50 10.98 -17.30
N LYS A 97 16.49 11.69 -16.18
CA LYS A 97 15.62 12.85 -15.95
C LYS A 97 15.77 13.94 -16.99
N ASP A 98 17.00 14.23 -17.45
CA ASP A 98 17.25 15.36 -18.34
C ASP A 98 16.71 15.04 -19.75
N GLU A 99 17.08 13.88 -20.31
CA GLU A 99 16.58 13.42 -21.60
C GLU A 99 15.06 13.25 -21.59
N PHE A 100 14.54 12.65 -20.52
CA PHE A 100 13.11 12.41 -20.36
C PHE A 100 12.31 13.72 -20.23
N THR A 101 12.86 14.70 -19.53
CA THR A 101 12.25 16.03 -19.41
C THR A 101 12.18 16.73 -20.78
N GLU A 102 13.24 16.69 -21.58
CA GLU A 102 13.24 17.27 -22.93
C GLU A 102 12.24 16.56 -23.85
N TYR A 103 12.18 15.24 -23.78
CA TYR A 103 11.17 14.47 -24.52
C TYR A 103 9.73 14.90 -24.18
N LEU A 104 9.43 15.08 -22.89
CA LEU A 104 8.11 15.50 -22.44
C LEU A 104 7.76 16.94 -22.84
N LYS A 105 8.74 17.87 -22.84
CA LYS A 105 8.54 19.24 -23.34
C LYS A 105 8.11 19.25 -24.81
N GLY A 106 8.69 18.38 -25.63
CA GLY A 106 8.31 18.23 -27.03
C GLY A 106 6.89 17.71 -27.26
N LYS A 107 6.22 17.15 -26.22
CA LYS A 107 4.85 16.62 -26.26
C LYS A 107 3.78 17.62 -25.80
N LYS A 108 4.13 18.84 -25.43
CA LYS A 108 3.17 19.85 -24.93
C LYS A 108 2.07 20.27 -25.91
N ASN A 109 2.06 19.75 -27.12
CA ASN A 109 1.04 20.03 -28.15
C ASN A 109 0.07 18.84 -28.38
N LEU A 110 -0.11 17.99 -27.38
CA LEU A 110 -1.13 16.93 -27.37
C LEU A 110 -2.41 17.42 -26.70
#